data_10e7f92ae05163925ddcdad2ba125967
#
_entry.id   10e7f92ae05163925ddcdad2ba125967
#
_cell.length_a   1.000
_cell.length_b   1.000
_cell.length_c   1.000
_cell.angle_alpha   90.00
_cell.angle_beta   90.00
_cell.angle_gamma   90.00
#
_symmetry.space_group_name_H-M   'P 1'
#
loop_
_entity.id
_entity.type
_entity.pdbx_description
1 polymer ?
#
loop_
_entity_poly.entity_id
_entity_poly.type
_entity_poly.pdbx_seq_one_letter_code
_entity_poly.pdbx_strand_id
1 'polypeptide(L)'
;MITAIDSSVLWAIIKQEAGWEAWENALLHAATEGPLIICPIAFAELAPSAPDEASLHGFLGALAINYDDLSPAAAFASGQTFKRYRKAGGPRQQLVPDFGIGAHAQTQADRLAAIDRGYLGKWFPGLTLLAPRKP
;
A
#
# COMPACT_ATOMS: atom_id res chain seq x y z
N MET A 1 -11.71 -3.02 11.18
CA MET A 1 -11.09 -2.02 10.27
C MET A 1 -10.09 -2.72 9.37
N ILE A 2 -10.25 -2.60 8.07
CA ILE A 2 -9.37 -3.22 7.07
C ILE A 2 -8.24 -2.24 6.72
N THR A 3 -6.99 -2.69 6.81
CA THR A 3 -5.82 -1.87 6.47
C THR A 3 -5.13 -2.46 5.25
N ALA A 4 -5.02 -1.69 4.17
CA ALA A 4 -4.20 -2.02 3.02
C ALA A 4 -2.76 -1.59 3.29
N ILE A 5 -1.79 -2.30 2.71
CA ILE A 5 -0.36 -2.07 2.96
C ILE A 5 0.32 -1.68 1.65
N ASP A 6 0.95 -0.52 1.62
CA ASP A 6 1.79 -0.10 0.50
C ASP A 6 3.16 -0.81 0.57
N SER A 7 3.74 -1.05 -0.59
CA SER A 7 5.07 -1.67 -0.66
C SER A 7 6.15 -0.88 0.07
N SER A 8 6.03 0.44 0.17
CA SER A 8 7.01 1.29 0.86
C SER A 8 7.24 0.88 2.30
N VAL A 9 6.17 0.54 3.02
CA VAL A 9 6.25 0.10 4.42
C VAL A 9 6.98 -1.24 4.52
N LEU A 10 6.67 -2.17 3.63
CA LEU A 10 7.26 -3.50 3.67
C LEU A 10 8.73 -3.48 3.22
N TRP A 11 9.08 -2.63 2.25
CA TRP A 11 10.47 -2.41 1.90
C TRP A 11 11.27 -1.84 3.07
N ALA A 12 10.69 -0.90 3.82
CA ALA A 12 11.35 -0.35 5.01
C ALA A 12 11.64 -1.44 6.05
N ILE A 13 10.71 -2.37 6.24
CA ILE A 13 10.89 -3.51 7.16
C ILE A 13 11.94 -4.48 6.61
N ILE A 14 11.88 -4.84 5.34
CA ILE A 14 12.81 -5.79 4.71
C ILE A 14 14.24 -5.25 4.78
N LYS A 15 14.43 -3.97 4.46
CA LYS A 15 15.75 -3.33 4.45
C LYS A 15 16.18 -2.80 5.81
N GLN A 16 15.31 -2.90 6.81
CA GLN A 16 15.53 -2.35 8.15
C GLN A 16 15.95 -0.87 8.10
N GLU A 17 15.21 -0.11 7.31
CA GLU A 17 15.40 1.34 7.21
C GLU A 17 15.04 2.02 8.54
N ALA A 18 15.52 3.24 8.76
CA ALA A 18 15.22 3.98 9.99
C ALA A 18 13.70 4.05 10.22
N GLY A 19 13.25 3.62 11.41
CA GLY A 19 11.83 3.58 11.77
C GLY A 19 11.09 2.29 11.41
N TRP A 20 11.78 1.28 10.87
CA TRP A 20 11.13 0.03 10.46
C TRP A 20 10.44 -0.71 11.62
N GLU A 21 11.00 -0.62 12.83
CA GLU A 21 10.43 -1.29 14.01
C GLU A 21 9.09 -0.65 14.40
N ALA A 22 9.00 0.67 14.30
CA ALA A 22 7.74 1.38 14.55
C ALA A 22 6.67 0.99 13.52
N TRP A 23 7.06 0.78 12.25
CA TRP A 23 6.16 0.29 11.23
C TRP A 23 5.70 -1.14 11.50
N GLU A 24 6.62 -2.02 11.87
CA GLU A 24 6.26 -3.40 12.22
C GLU A 24 5.26 -3.42 13.37
N ASN A 25 5.52 -2.64 14.42
CA ASN A 25 4.59 -2.52 15.54
C ASN A 25 3.24 -1.95 15.12
N ALA A 26 3.22 -0.96 14.22
CA ALA A 26 1.98 -0.39 13.72
C ALA A 26 1.14 -1.43 12.95
N LEU A 27 1.79 -2.28 12.14
CA LEU A 27 1.11 -3.36 11.42
C LEU A 27 0.58 -4.43 12.38
N LEU A 28 1.37 -4.83 13.37
CA LEU A 28 0.93 -5.79 14.38
C LEU A 28 -0.29 -5.26 15.14
N HIS A 29 -0.28 -3.99 15.49
CA HIS A 29 -1.42 -3.37 16.14
C HIS A 29 -2.65 -3.31 15.22
N ALA A 30 -2.45 -2.91 13.96
CA ALA A 30 -3.53 -2.85 12.97
C ALA A 30 -4.16 -4.24 12.76
N ALA A 31 -3.36 -5.31 12.81
CA ALA A 31 -3.86 -6.68 12.69
C ALA A 31 -4.82 -7.07 13.82
N THR A 32 -4.72 -6.44 14.98
CA THR A 32 -5.68 -6.65 16.08
C THR A 32 -7.02 -5.96 15.83
N GLU A 33 -7.04 -4.97 14.95
CA GLU A 33 -8.23 -4.18 14.63
C GLU A 33 -9.01 -4.72 13.42
N GLY A 34 -8.38 -5.56 12.60
CA GLY A 34 -9.00 -6.15 11.42
C GLY A 34 -7.97 -6.69 10.43
N PRO A 35 -8.43 -7.17 9.26
CA PRO A 35 -7.53 -7.76 8.26
C PRO A 35 -6.52 -6.77 7.71
N LEU A 36 -5.31 -7.28 7.43
CA LEU A 36 -4.31 -6.58 6.62
C LEU A 36 -4.35 -7.16 5.21
N ILE A 37 -4.37 -6.31 4.20
CA ILE A 37 -4.46 -6.74 2.80
C ILE A 37 -3.40 -6.04 1.95
N ILE A 38 -2.95 -6.72 0.90
CA ILE A 38 -2.02 -6.17 -0.09
C ILE A 38 -2.57 -6.43 -1.49
N CYS A 39 -2.57 -5.39 -2.32
CA CYS A 39 -3.05 -5.53 -3.70
C CYS A 39 -1.99 -6.11 -4.63
N PRO A 40 -2.38 -6.59 -5.84
CA PRO A 40 -1.43 -7.18 -6.80
C PRO A 40 -0.27 -6.27 -7.17
N ILE A 41 -0.48 -4.97 -7.24
CA ILE A 41 0.55 -4.00 -7.64
C ILE A 41 1.63 -3.91 -6.57
N ALA A 42 1.24 -3.73 -5.31
CA ALA A 42 2.18 -3.69 -4.20
C ALA A 42 2.91 -5.02 -4.02
N PHE A 43 2.19 -6.13 -4.22
CA PHE A 43 2.79 -7.47 -4.21
C PHE A 43 3.86 -7.60 -5.28
N ALA A 44 3.56 -7.16 -6.50
CA ALA A 44 4.52 -7.20 -7.62
C ALA A 44 5.76 -6.35 -7.33
N GLU A 45 5.58 -5.21 -6.69
CA GLU A 45 6.71 -4.34 -6.32
C GLU A 45 7.63 -4.98 -5.27
N LEU A 46 7.11 -5.90 -4.47
CA LEU A 46 7.91 -6.64 -3.47
C LEU A 46 8.59 -7.88 -4.05
N ALA A 47 8.14 -8.37 -5.19
CA ALA A 47 8.65 -9.61 -5.77
C ALA A 47 10.17 -9.64 -5.93
N PRO A 48 10.87 -8.53 -6.30
CA PRO A 48 12.33 -8.55 -6.39
C PRO A 48 13.04 -8.85 -5.07
N SER A 49 12.37 -8.73 -3.93
CA SER A 49 12.98 -8.99 -2.61
C SER A 49 13.05 -10.47 -2.26
N ALA A 50 12.34 -11.33 -2.99
CA ALA A 50 12.18 -12.74 -2.64
C ALA A 50 12.69 -13.65 -3.76
N PRO A 51 13.27 -14.82 -3.42
CA PRO A 51 13.76 -15.76 -4.44
C PRO A 51 12.63 -16.47 -5.21
N ASP A 52 11.44 -16.58 -4.61
CA ASP A 52 10.29 -17.22 -5.23
C ASP A 52 8.99 -16.72 -4.60
N GLU A 53 7.87 -17.09 -5.21
CA GLU A 53 6.54 -16.67 -4.75
C GLU A 53 6.23 -17.21 -3.35
N ALA A 54 6.59 -18.46 -3.07
CA ALA A 54 6.31 -19.07 -1.76
C ALA A 54 7.01 -18.32 -0.63
N SER A 55 8.25 -17.87 -0.84
CA SER A 55 8.99 -17.09 0.15
C SER A 55 8.33 -15.74 0.42
N LEU A 56 7.80 -15.09 -0.61
CA LEU A 56 7.08 -13.83 -0.44
C LEU A 56 5.78 -14.04 0.34
N HIS A 57 5.02 -15.07 0.01
CA HIS A 57 3.82 -15.42 0.78
C HIS A 57 4.15 -15.75 2.24
N GLY A 58 5.26 -16.43 2.47
CA GLY A 58 5.73 -16.73 3.84
C GLY A 58 6.03 -15.47 4.64
N PHE A 59 6.70 -14.51 4.03
CA PHE A 59 6.99 -13.21 4.67
C PHE A 59 5.69 -12.47 5.00
N LEU A 60 4.78 -12.36 4.04
CA LEU A 60 3.50 -11.67 4.24
C LEU A 60 2.65 -12.41 5.28
N GLY A 61 2.63 -13.74 5.25
CA GLY A 61 1.88 -14.55 6.22
C GLY A 61 2.38 -14.36 7.64
N ALA A 62 3.69 -14.19 7.84
CA ALA A 62 4.27 -13.91 9.15
C ALA A 62 3.78 -12.58 9.72
N LEU A 63 3.41 -11.63 8.86
CA LEU A 63 2.83 -10.34 9.26
C LEU A 63 1.30 -10.35 9.21
N ALA A 64 0.69 -11.51 8.94
CA ALA A 64 -0.76 -11.68 8.78
C ALA A 64 -1.35 -10.83 7.64
N ILE A 65 -0.57 -10.58 6.58
CA ILE A 65 -1.01 -9.82 5.42
C ILE A 65 -1.55 -10.76 4.36
N ASN A 66 -2.79 -10.52 3.92
CA ASN A 66 -3.49 -11.32 2.93
C ASN A 66 -3.44 -10.65 1.56
N TYR A 67 -3.21 -11.46 0.52
CA TYR A 67 -3.31 -10.97 -0.85
C TYR A 67 -4.78 -10.69 -1.19
N ASP A 68 -5.05 -9.54 -1.81
CA ASP A 68 -6.40 -9.09 -2.14
C ASP A 68 -6.43 -8.53 -3.55
N ASP A 69 -7.24 -9.12 -4.43
CA ASP A 69 -7.33 -8.75 -5.83
C ASP A 69 -7.83 -7.31 -6.01
N LEU A 70 -7.43 -6.71 -7.10
CA LEU A 70 -7.91 -5.39 -7.50
C LEU A 70 -9.29 -5.52 -8.14
N SER A 71 -10.32 -4.92 -7.53
CA SER A 71 -11.66 -4.94 -8.08
C SER A 71 -11.77 -4.09 -9.35
N PRO A 72 -12.76 -4.36 -10.23
CA PRO A 72 -13.01 -3.48 -11.37
C PRO A 72 -13.27 -2.03 -10.95
N ALA A 73 -13.96 -1.81 -9.84
CA ALA A 73 -14.22 -0.47 -9.32
C ALA A 73 -12.93 0.24 -8.94
N ALA A 74 -12.00 -0.46 -8.25
CA ALA A 74 -10.71 0.11 -7.88
C ALA A 74 -9.86 0.38 -9.13
N ALA A 75 -9.84 -0.54 -10.09
CA ALA A 75 -9.09 -0.36 -11.33
C ALA A 75 -9.61 0.86 -12.11
N PHE A 76 -10.92 1.01 -12.21
CA PHE A 76 -11.54 2.17 -12.87
C PHE A 76 -11.18 3.48 -12.15
N ALA A 77 -11.27 3.49 -10.82
CA ALA A 77 -10.92 4.67 -10.02
C ALA A 77 -9.45 5.06 -10.20
N SER A 78 -8.54 4.07 -10.31
CA SER A 78 -7.13 4.31 -10.62
C SER A 78 -6.96 5.03 -11.95
N GLY A 79 -7.66 4.57 -12.98
CA GLY A 79 -7.63 5.20 -14.31
C GLY A 79 -8.18 6.62 -14.31
N GLN A 80 -9.27 6.86 -13.56
CA GLN A 80 -9.84 8.21 -13.44
C GLN A 80 -8.89 9.16 -12.72
N THR A 81 -8.20 8.68 -11.69
CA THR A 81 -7.19 9.47 -10.98
C THR A 81 -6.02 9.79 -11.89
N PHE A 82 -5.57 8.83 -12.70
CA PHE A 82 -4.52 9.05 -13.69
C PHE A 82 -4.93 10.12 -14.71
N LYS A 83 -6.19 10.09 -15.16
CA LYS A 83 -6.71 11.10 -16.08
C LYS A 83 -6.64 12.51 -15.47
N ARG A 84 -7.04 12.66 -14.21
CA ARG A 84 -6.94 13.96 -13.50
C ARG A 84 -5.49 14.40 -13.37
N TYR A 85 -4.60 13.47 -13.03
CA TYR A 85 -3.17 13.72 -12.91
C TYR A 85 -2.58 14.23 -14.23
N ARG A 86 -2.93 13.60 -15.35
CA ARG A 86 -2.48 14.02 -16.68
C ARG A 86 -3.01 15.41 -17.05
N LYS A 87 -4.26 15.69 -16.74
CA LYS A 87 -4.85 17.02 -16.99
C LYS A 87 -4.17 18.12 -16.20
N ALA A 88 -3.67 17.80 -15.01
CA ALA A 88 -2.92 18.73 -14.18
C ALA A 88 -1.45 18.89 -14.63
N GLY A 89 -1.06 18.29 -15.76
CA GLY A 89 0.30 18.39 -16.32
C GLY A 89 1.27 17.33 -15.81
N GLY A 90 0.77 16.30 -15.13
CA GLY A 90 1.62 15.23 -14.60
C GLY A 90 2.31 14.41 -15.71
N PRO A 91 3.61 14.06 -15.55
CA PRO A 91 4.31 13.22 -16.50
C PRO A 91 3.75 11.79 -16.52
N ARG A 92 3.83 11.15 -17.69
CA ARG A 92 3.13 9.89 -17.98
C ARG A 92 3.61 8.66 -17.18
N GLN A 93 4.75 8.73 -16.50
CA GLN A 93 5.46 7.52 -16.10
C GLN A 93 5.65 7.28 -14.60
N GLN A 94 5.35 8.21 -13.72
CA GLN A 94 5.92 8.11 -12.37
C GLN A 94 4.98 7.66 -11.25
N LEU A 95 3.65 7.76 -11.40
CA LEU A 95 2.74 7.54 -10.28
C LEU A 95 1.63 6.51 -10.54
N VAL A 96 1.67 5.82 -11.69
CA VAL A 96 0.60 4.87 -12.04
C VAL A 96 0.47 3.72 -11.03
N PRO A 97 1.57 3.09 -10.56
CA PRO A 97 1.46 2.07 -9.53
C PRO A 97 0.86 2.60 -8.22
N ASP A 98 1.26 3.81 -7.82
CA ASP A 98 0.71 4.44 -6.60
C ASP A 98 -0.78 4.71 -6.72
N PHE A 99 -1.26 5.06 -7.92
CA PHE A 99 -2.69 5.26 -8.15
C PHE A 99 -3.47 3.95 -8.01
N GLY A 100 -2.92 2.83 -8.48
CA GLY A 100 -3.53 1.52 -8.30
C GLY A 100 -3.60 1.12 -6.83
N ILE A 101 -2.52 1.34 -6.08
CA ILE A 101 -2.46 1.05 -4.65
C ILE A 101 -3.42 1.95 -3.87
N GLY A 102 -3.42 3.25 -4.17
CA GLY A 102 -4.33 4.20 -3.52
C GLY A 102 -5.80 3.90 -3.80
N ALA A 103 -6.13 3.61 -5.06
CA ALA A 103 -7.50 3.28 -5.45
C ALA A 103 -7.98 1.97 -4.81
N HIS A 104 -7.11 0.96 -4.73
CA HIS A 104 -7.42 -0.28 -4.05
C HIS A 104 -7.75 -0.02 -2.58
N ALA A 105 -6.90 0.72 -1.89
CA ALA A 105 -7.10 1.03 -0.47
C ALA A 105 -8.40 1.83 -0.25
N GLN A 106 -8.64 2.84 -1.07
CA GLN A 106 -9.83 3.70 -0.93
C GLN A 106 -11.12 2.91 -1.21
N THR A 107 -11.09 1.97 -2.13
CA THR A 107 -12.27 1.20 -2.55
C THR A 107 -12.49 -0.04 -1.69
N GLN A 108 -11.42 -0.74 -1.29
CA GLN A 108 -11.50 -2.08 -0.70
C GLN A 108 -11.03 -2.15 0.75
N ALA A 109 -10.48 -1.06 1.30
CA ALA A 109 -10.03 -0.99 2.68
C ALA A 109 -10.56 0.25 3.37
N ASP A 110 -10.27 0.38 4.66
CA ASP A 110 -10.62 1.56 5.45
C ASP A 110 -9.50 2.57 5.51
N ARG A 111 -8.27 2.11 5.36
CA ARG A 111 -7.07 2.96 5.40
C ARG A 111 -5.90 2.29 4.70
N LEU A 112 -4.84 3.06 4.44
CA LEU A 112 -3.61 2.58 3.81
C LEU A 112 -2.43 2.86 4.73
N ALA A 113 -1.64 1.83 5.03
CA ALA A 113 -0.34 1.99 5.66
C ALA A 113 0.68 2.31 4.55
N ALA A 114 1.21 3.51 4.55
CA ALA A 114 2.13 3.98 3.51
C ALA A 114 3.08 5.03 4.07
N ILE A 115 4.31 5.02 3.55
CA ILE A 115 5.24 6.13 3.74
C ILE A 115 4.87 7.16 2.68
N ASP A 116 4.08 8.16 3.09
CA ASP A 116 3.54 9.15 2.17
C ASP A 116 4.61 10.18 1.79
N ARG A 117 4.75 10.42 0.49
CA ARG A 117 5.65 11.44 -0.07
C ARG A 117 4.87 12.62 -0.67
N GLY A 118 3.59 12.77 -0.30
CA GLY A 118 2.76 13.90 -0.69
C GLY A 118 1.75 13.61 -1.78
N TYR A 119 1.89 12.57 -2.62
CA TYR A 119 0.91 12.36 -3.69
C TYR A 119 -0.37 11.68 -3.23
N LEU A 120 -0.30 10.78 -2.23
CA LEU A 120 -1.50 10.09 -1.76
C LEU A 120 -2.52 11.06 -1.20
N GLY A 121 -2.07 12.02 -0.39
CA GLY A 121 -2.94 13.07 0.12
C GLY A 121 -3.49 13.97 -0.96
N LYS A 122 -2.70 14.23 -2.00
CA LYS A 122 -3.11 15.10 -3.10
C LYS A 122 -4.12 14.43 -4.04
N TRP A 123 -3.87 13.16 -4.41
CA TRP A 123 -4.66 12.47 -5.44
C TRP A 123 -5.77 11.57 -4.87
N PHE A 124 -5.70 11.27 -3.57
CA PHE A 124 -6.71 10.51 -2.84
C PHE A 124 -7.06 11.23 -1.54
N PRO A 125 -7.67 12.43 -1.61
CA PRO A 125 -7.90 13.24 -0.41
C PRO A 125 -8.83 12.60 0.62
N GLY A 126 -9.66 11.64 0.20
CA GLY A 126 -10.54 10.91 1.11
C GLY A 126 -9.89 9.69 1.76
N LEU A 127 -8.64 9.37 1.39
CA LEU A 127 -7.95 8.19 1.91
C LEU A 127 -7.34 8.47 3.27
N THR A 128 -7.65 7.61 4.25
CA THR A 128 -7.02 7.66 5.57
C THR A 128 -5.68 6.92 5.52
N LEU A 129 -4.63 7.56 6.00
CA LEU A 129 -3.30 6.97 6.07
C LEU A 129 -2.98 6.55 7.49
N LEU A 130 -2.45 5.33 7.64
CA LEU A 130 -1.89 4.86 8.91
C LEU A 130 -0.44 5.28 8.97
N ALA A 131 -0.04 5.90 10.10
CA ALA A 131 1.34 6.22 10.38
C ALA A 131 1.74 5.63 11.74
N PRO A 132 3.01 5.25 11.93
CA PRO A 132 3.44 4.80 13.25
C PRO A 132 3.30 5.92 14.27
N ARG A 133 2.99 5.54 15.51
CA ARG A 133 3.03 6.51 16.62
C ARG A 133 4.48 6.95 16.83
N LYS A 134 4.68 8.24 17.00
CA LYS A 134 5.98 8.75 17.40
C LYS A 134 6.27 8.27 18.83
N PRO A 135 7.52 7.86 19.10
CA PRO A 135 7.91 7.45 20.46
C PRO A 135 7.77 8.59 21.45
#